data_6eba323a54f496792109ff53b23212cd
#
_entry.id   6eba323a54f496792109ff53b23212cd
#
_cell.length_a   1.000
_cell.length_b   1.000
_cell.length_c   1.000
_cell.angle_alpha   90.00
_cell.angle_beta   90.00
_cell.angle_gamma   90.00
#
_symmetry.space_group_name_H-M   'P 1'
#
loop_
_entity.id
_entity.type
_entity.pdbx_description
1 polymer ?
#
loop_
_entity_poly.entity_id
_entity_poly.type
_entity_poly.pdbx_seq_one_letter_code
_entity_poly.pdbx_strand_id
1 'polypeptide(L)'
;FKHLPTDKRFFFAHIPRTAGRFIIINLMTNNQCAWDDLHLGQEKMYNHHEGMEIGHFHREYYEKYLKVKDIPHFSIVRNPITRFKSASLYLNRFVGDDVEQVMEDRQSFFSTLKAMIWHYPESANWFRSQVDFVTDKTHVWKFEDGFGDDFTNWLSDTVEVDLTFDKEVQYPKQRDE
;
A
#
# COMPACT_ATOMS: atom_id res chain seq x y z
N PHE A 1 0.57 -12.08 -2.62
CA PHE A 1 1.51 -12.82 -1.77
C PHE A 1 1.25 -14.31 -1.81
N LYS A 2 2.31 -15.06 -1.58
CA LYS A 2 2.29 -16.50 -1.40
C LYS A 2 2.99 -16.84 -0.09
N HIS A 3 2.31 -17.55 0.79
CA HIS A 3 2.90 -18.09 2.02
C HIS A 3 3.64 -19.39 1.69
N LEU A 4 4.97 -19.35 1.75
CA LEU A 4 5.82 -20.46 1.26
C LEU A 4 5.58 -21.81 1.98
N PRO A 5 5.40 -21.86 3.33
CA PRO A 5 5.18 -23.11 4.02
C PRO A 5 3.87 -23.83 3.67
N THR A 6 2.79 -23.10 3.34
CA THR A 6 1.47 -23.69 3.07
C THR A 6 1.05 -23.63 1.62
N ASP A 7 1.81 -22.95 0.76
CA ASP A 7 1.48 -22.67 -0.66
C ASP A 7 0.20 -21.80 -0.85
N LYS A 8 -0.39 -21.30 0.25
CA LYS A 8 -1.58 -20.44 0.20
C LYS A 8 -1.25 -19.07 -0.39
N ARG A 9 -2.20 -18.54 -1.16
CA ARG A 9 -2.10 -17.26 -1.85
C ARG A 9 -3.14 -16.30 -1.35
N PHE A 10 -2.79 -15.03 -1.24
CA PHE A 10 -3.69 -13.94 -0.90
C PHE A 10 -3.24 -12.62 -1.52
N PHE A 11 -4.17 -11.71 -1.67
CA PHE A 11 -3.92 -10.41 -2.28
C PHE A 11 -4.06 -9.28 -1.26
N PHE A 12 -3.04 -8.46 -1.16
CA PHE A 12 -3.07 -7.21 -0.41
C PHE A 12 -3.36 -6.06 -1.39
N ALA A 13 -4.60 -5.58 -1.38
CA ALA A 13 -4.98 -4.37 -2.10
C ALA A 13 -4.38 -3.16 -1.36
N HIS A 14 -3.14 -2.82 -1.71
CA HIS A 14 -2.34 -1.83 -0.98
C HIS A 14 -2.75 -0.41 -1.36
N ILE A 15 -3.51 0.23 -0.50
CA ILE A 15 -3.81 1.65 -0.58
C ILE A 15 -2.59 2.45 -0.10
N PRO A 16 -2.05 3.38 -0.89
CA PRO A 16 -0.92 4.19 -0.46
C PRO A 16 -1.19 4.96 0.84
N ARG A 17 -0.21 5.02 1.73
CA ARG A 17 -0.23 5.75 3.02
C ARG A 17 -1.13 5.15 4.11
N THR A 18 -1.36 3.84 4.05
CA THR A 18 -2.14 3.08 5.05
C THR A 18 -1.30 1.99 5.77
N ALA A 19 -0.03 2.24 6.02
CA ALA A 19 0.94 1.31 6.63
C ALA A 19 1.37 0.11 5.75
N GLY A 20 1.19 0.18 4.42
CA GLY A 20 1.51 -0.94 3.55
C GLY A 20 2.93 -1.49 3.70
N ARG A 21 3.91 -0.60 3.88
CA ARG A 21 5.29 -1.01 4.16
C ARG A 21 5.42 -1.88 5.40
N PHE A 22 4.79 -1.51 6.50
CA PHE A 22 4.79 -2.27 7.74
C PHE A 22 4.22 -3.68 7.52
N ILE A 23 3.09 -3.77 6.82
CA ILE A 23 2.45 -5.04 6.46
C ILE A 23 3.38 -5.91 5.62
N ILE A 24 3.94 -5.35 4.55
CA ILE A 24 4.80 -6.06 3.60
C ILE A 24 6.04 -6.62 4.28
N ILE A 25 6.71 -5.83 5.11
CA ILE A 25 7.91 -6.29 5.81
C ILE A 25 7.57 -7.44 6.76
N ASN A 26 6.52 -7.32 7.57
CA ASN A 26 6.10 -8.40 8.46
C ASN A 26 5.75 -9.68 7.69
N LEU A 27 5.03 -9.57 6.58
CA LEU A 27 4.72 -10.72 5.74
C LEU A 27 5.98 -11.41 5.21
N MET A 28 6.96 -10.64 4.75
CA MET A 28 8.16 -11.19 4.13
C MET A 28 9.19 -11.69 5.15
N THR A 29 9.40 -10.95 6.25
CA THR A 29 10.46 -11.27 7.22
C THR A 29 10.00 -12.24 8.30
N ASN A 30 8.80 -12.07 8.82
CA ASN A 30 8.33 -12.83 9.97
C ASN A 30 7.43 -14.02 9.57
N ASN A 31 6.84 -13.98 8.37
CA ASN A 31 5.84 -14.95 7.95
C ASN A 31 6.23 -15.74 6.70
N GLN A 32 7.47 -15.67 6.27
CA GLN A 32 7.97 -16.42 5.10
C GLN A 32 7.09 -16.25 3.86
N CYS A 33 6.45 -15.08 3.70
CA CYS A 33 5.70 -14.76 2.51
C CYS A 33 6.63 -14.22 1.41
N ALA A 34 6.35 -14.56 0.17
CA ALA A 34 7.04 -14.04 -0.99
C ALA A 34 6.05 -13.34 -1.92
N TRP A 35 6.58 -12.50 -2.80
CA TRP A 35 5.82 -12.02 -3.94
C TRP A 35 5.45 -13.20 -4.82
N ASP A 36 4.17 -13.25 -5.21
CA ASP A 36 3.70 -14.26 -6.14
C ASP A 36 3.73 -13.68 -7.57
N ASP A 37 4.26 -14.45 -8.51
CA ASP A 37 4.34 -14.10 -9.94
C ASP A 37 2.97 -14.15 -10.60
N LEU A 38 2.05 -13.30 -10.16
CA LEU A 38 0.67 -13.37 -10.61
C LEU A 38 0.43 -12.78 -12.01
N HIS A 39 1.41 -12.43 -12.81
CA HIS A 39 1.20 -12.16 -14.23
C HIS A 39 2.08 -11.20 -14.99
N LEU A 40 2.79 -10.31 -14.34
CA LEU A 40 3.63 -9.35 -15.05
C LEU A 40 5.08 -9.86 -15.19
N GLY A 41 5.22 -11.19 -15.28
CA GLY A 41 6.54 -11.81 -15.30
C GLY A 41 7.22 -11.72 -13.94
N GLN A 42 8.54 -11.65 -13.90
CA GLN A 42 9.33 -11.51 -12.65
C GLN A 42 9.35 -10.06 -12.14
N GLU A 43 8.30 -9.29 -12.39
CA GLU A 43 8.24 -7.90 -11.99
C GLU A 43 7.99 -7.79 -10.49
N LYS A 44 8.83 -6.98 -9.85
CA LYS A 44 8.72 -6.72 -8.42
C LYS A 44 7.67 -5.65 -8.16
N MET A 45 7.11 -5.64 -6.95
CA MET A 45 6.11 -4.67 -6.51
C MET A 45 6.44 -3.20 -6.81
N TYR A 46 7.73 -2.84 -6.79
CA TYR A 46 8.18 -1.47 -7.07
C TYR A 46 8.39 -1.19 -8.56
N ASN A 47 8.20 -2.17 -9.43
CA ASN A 47 8.20 -1.92 -10.86
C ASN A 47 6.94 -1.16 -11.25
N HIS A 48 7.04 -0.38 -12.32
CA HIS A 48 5.95 0.41 -12.85
C HIS A 48 5.38 -0.26 -14.10
N HIS A 49 4.06 -0.26 -14.17
CA HIS A 49 3.33 -0.64 -15.38
C HIS A 49 2.34 0.47 -15.73
N GLU A 50 2.40 0.97 -16.96
CA GLU A 50 1.63 2.14 -17.41
C GLU A 50 1.77 3.36 -16.48
N GLY A 51 2.97 3.58 -15.94
CA GLY A 51 3.28 4.72 -15.05
C GLY A 51 2.81 4.58 -13.60
N MET A 52 2.26 3.41 -13.23
CA MET A 52 1.83 3.10 -11.87
C MET A 52 2.69 2.01 -11.25
N GLU A 53 3.02 2.18 -9.98
CA GLU A 53 3.67 1.13 -9.19
C GLU A 53 2.72 -0.06 -9.01
N ILE A 54 3.17 -1.26 -9.36
CA ILE A 54 2.34 -2.49 -9.33
C ILE A 54 1.76 -2.73 -7.93
N GLY A 55 2.54 -2.45 -6.91
CA GLY A 55 2.09 -2.57 -5.52
C GLY A 55 0.96 -1.63 -5.12
N HIS A 56 0.72 -0.58 -5.90
CA HIS A 56 -0.34 0.40 -5.67
C HIS A 56 -1.47 0.34 -6.72
N PHE A 57 -1.60 -0.75 -7.44
CA PHE A 57 -2.66 -0.91 -8.42
C PHE A 57 -4.04 -0.76 -7.77
N HIS A 58 -4.83 0.18 -8.25
CA HIS A 58 -6.24 0.25 -7.91
C HIS A 58 -7.04 -0.83 -8.65
N ARG A 59 -8.33 -1.00 -8.29
CA ARG A 59 -9.16 -2.12 -8.73
C ARG A 59 -9.12 -2.39 -10.23
N GLU A 60 -9.33 -1.39 -11.06
CA GLU A 60 -9.34 -1.57 -12.52
C GLU A 60 -8.03 -2.16 -13.06
N TYR A 61 -6.89 -1.78 -12.44
CA TYR A 61 -5.58 -2.26 -12.85
C TYR A 61 -5.30 -3.67 -12.34
N TYR A 62 -5.54 -3.97 -11.07
CA TYR A 62 -5.26 -5.32 -10.60
C TYR A 62 -6.25 -6.36 -11.14
N GLU A 63 -7.51 -6.01 -11.39
CA GLU A 63 -8.47 -6.88 -12.08
C GLU A 63 -8.08 -7.15 -13.53
N LYS A 64 -7.48 -6.16 -14.20
CA LYS A 64 -7.03 -6.28 -15.60
C LYS A 64 -5.74 -7.06 -15.73
N TYR A 65 -4.78 -6.84 -14.85
CA TYR A 65 -3.41 -7.32 -15.01
C TYR A 65 -3.01 -8.46 -14.06
N LEU A 66 -3.72 -8.66 -12.94
CA LEU A 66 -3.37 -9.66 -11.94
C LEU A 66 -4.46 -10.74 -11.82
N LYS A 67 -4.05 -12.00 -11.62
CA LYS A 67 -5.00 -13.13 -11.39
C LYS A 67 -5.35 -13.25 -9.90
N VAL A 68 -6.03 -12.25 -9.36
CA VAL A 68 -6.34 -12.20 -7.93
C VAL A 68 -7.80 -12.54 -7.60
N LYS A 69 -8.63 -12.79 -8.60
CA LYS A 69 -10.09 -12.90 -8.46
C LYS A 69 -10.55 -13.99 -7.49
N ASP A 70 -9.83 -15.10 -7.42
CA ASP A 70 -10.23 -16.32 -6.71
C ASP A 70 -9.38 -16.61 -5.46
N ILE A 71 -8.70 -15.61 -4.94
CA ILE A 71 -7.90 -15.71 -3.71
C ILE A 71 -8.44 -14.73 -2.66
N PRO A 72 -8.17 -14.93 -1.35
CA PRO A 72 -8.54 -13.96 -0.31
C PRO A 72 -7.94 -12.58 -0.57
N HIS A 73 -8.75 -11.54 -0.40
CA HIS A 73 -8.31 -10.14 -0.53
C HIS A 73 -8.41 -9.44 0.81
N PHE A 74 -7.40 -8.66 1.15
CA PHE A 74 -7.50 -7.73 2.26
C PHE A 74 -6.92 -6.35 1.91
N SER A 75 -7.33 -5.35 2.68
CA SER A 75 -6.83 -3.99 2.56
C SER A 75 -6.82 -3.29 3.92
N ILE A 76 -5.97 -2.29 4.04
CA ILE A 76 -5.97 -1.36 5.18
C ILE A 76 -6.50 -0.02 4.70
N VAL A 77 -7.55 0.48 5.36
CA VAL A 77 -8.07 1.82 5.13
C VAL A 77 -7.68 2.75 6.27
N ARG A 78 -7.65 4.04 6.00
CA ARG A 78 -7.27 5.06 6.95
C ARG A 78 -8.24 6.23 6.86
N ASN A 79 -8.45 6.96 7.96
CA ASN A 79 -9.19 8.20 7.93
C ASN A 79 -8.71 9.08 6.74
N PRO A 80 -9.62 9.51 5.85
CA PRO A 80 -9.23 10.17 4.61
C PRO A 80 -8.43 11.46 4.84
N ILE A 81 -8.71 12.20 5.90
CA ILE A 81 -8.00 13.46 6.23
C ILE A 81 -6.56 13.14 6.65
N THR A 82 -6.37 12.19 7.57
CA THR A 82 -5.02 11.82 8.04
C THR A 82 -4.22 11.12 6.96
N ARG A 83 -4.87 10.36 6.09
CA ARG A 83 -4.25 9.77 4.90
C ARG A 83 -3.78 10.84 3.93
N PHE A 84 -4.63 11.82 3.61
CA PHE A 84 -4.32 12.96 2.74
C PHE A 84 -3.10 13.74 3.26
N LYS A 85 -3.11 14.11 4.56
CA LYS A 85 -1.96 14.76 5.20
C LYS A 85 -0.68 13.94 5.05
N SER A 86 -0.75 12.63 5.30
CA SER A 86 0.40 11.73 5.17
C SER A 86 0.91 11.63 3.73
N ALA A 87 0.03 11.64 2.74
CA ALA A 87 0.40 11.63 1.33
C ALA A 87 1.08 12.94 0.93
N SER A 88 0.51 14.08 1.35
CA SER A 88 1.07 15.41 1.08
C SER A 88 2.47 15.59 1.67
N LEU A 89 2.66 15.20 2.93
CA LEU A 89 3.95 15.25 3.61
C LEU A 89 5.01 14.36 2.93
N TYR A 90 4.60 13.20 2.44
CA TYR A 90 5.52 12.30 1.75
C TYR A 90 5.91 12.86 0.37
N LEU A 91 4.95 13.43 -0.34
CA LEU A 91 5.19 14.03 -1.64
C LEU A 91 6.15 15.21 -1.56
N ASN A 92 5.98 16.08 -0.57
CA ASN A 92 6.84 17.26 -0.38
C ASN A 92 8.32 16.91 -0.10
N ARG A 93 8.62 15.73 0.45
CA ARG A 93 10.01 15.27 0.59
C ARG A 93 10.73 15.11 -0.75
N PHE A 94 10.01 14.88 -1.84
CA PHE A 94 10.59 14.79 -3.19
C PHE A 94 10.72 16.15 -3.87
N VAL A 95 10.03 17.17 -3.38
CA VAL A 95 10.05 18.53 -3.99
C VAL A 95 11.07 19.43 -3.30
N GLY A 96 11.58 19.03 -2.13
CA GLY A 96 12.65 19.77 -1.42
C GLY A 96 12.19 21.06 -0.73
N ASP A 97 10.89 21.34 -0.72
CA ASP A 97 10.33 22.52 -0.07
C ASP A 97 10.06 22.28 1.41
N ASP A 98 10.13 23.32 2.22
CA ASP A 98 9.73 23.29 3.61
C ASP A 98 8.23 23.01 3.69
N VAL A 99 7.90 21.86 4.28
CA VAL A 99 6.53 21.33 4.35
C VAL A 99 5.57 22.29 5.04
N GLU A 100 6.03 23.00 6.06
CA GLU A 100 5.19 23.95 6.80
C GLU A 100 4.85 25.15 5.93
N GLN A 101 5.80 25.68 5.20
CA GLN A 101 5.63 26.82 4.30
C GLN A 101 4.73 26.50 3.10
N VAL A 102 4.81 25.30 2.54
CA VAL A 102 3.93 24.86 1.44
C VAL A 102 2.50 24.63 1.90
N MET A 103 2.30 24.18 3.14
CA MET A 103 0.96 24.01 3.72
C MET A 103 0.28 25.34 4.08
N GLU A 104 1.04 26.39 4.35
CA GLU A 104 0.52 27.74 4.61
C GLU A 104 0.06 28.42 3.33
N ASP A 105 0.76 28.22 2.22
CA ASP A 105 0.33 28.70 0.89
C ASP A 105 -0.52 27.65 0.16
N ARG A 106 -1.83 27.69 0.40
CA ARG A 106 -2.80 26.78 -0.23
C ARG A 106 -2.75 26.80 -1.76
N GLN A 107 -2.48 27.92 -2.36
CA GLN A 107 -2.49 28.07 -3.82
C GLN A 107 -1.25 27.42 -4.43
N SER A 108 -0.10 27.58 -3.84
CA SER A 108 1.15 26.91 -4.22
C SER A 108 1.02 25.40 -4.02
N PHE A 109 0.50 24.95 -2.87
CA PHE A 109 0.25 23.55 -2.60
C PHE A 109 -0.61 22.88 -3.67
N PHE A 110 -1.77 23.45 -4.00
CA PHE A 110 -2.65 22.87 -5.02
C PHE A 110 -2.06 22.91 -6.43
N SER A 111 -1.30 23.94 -6.76
CA SER A 111 -0.61 24.05 -8.06
C SER A 111 0.45 22.96 -8.20
N THR A 112 1.27 22.78 -7.18
CA THR A 112 2.30 21.72 -7.13
C THR A 112 1.67 20.34 -7.18
N LEU A 113 0.64 20.09 -6.38
CA LEU A 113 -0.09 18.83 -6.37
C LEU A 113 -0.69 18.51 -7.74
N LYS A 114 -1.30 19.50 -8.40
CA LYS A 114 -1.88 19.34 -9.74
C LYS A 114 -0.81 19.02 -10.79
N ALA A 115 0.33 19.70 -10.74
CA ALA A 115 1.44 19.43 -11.64
C ALA A 115 2.01 18.01 -11.43
N MET A 116 2.17 17.58 -10.17
CA MET A 116 2.66 16.25 -9.86
C MET A 116 1.70 15.15 -10.28
N ILE A 117 0.40 15.32 -10.07
CA ILE A 117 -0.62 14.36 -10.54
C ILE A 117 -0.58 14.23 -12.07
N TRP A 118 -0.36 15.34 -12.78
CA TRP A 118 -0.28 15.35 -14.23
C TRP A 118 0.97 14.64 -14.75
N HIS A 119 2.12 14.88 -14.14
CA HIS A 119 3.40 14.33 -14.63
C HIS A 119 3.71 12.92 -14.09
N TYR A 120 3.09 12.51 -12.97
CA TYR A 120 3.35 11.24 -12.31
C TYR A 120 2.03 10.54 -11.97
N PRO A 121 1.53 9.63 -12.83
CA PRO A 121 0.29 8.88 -12.60
C PRO A 121 0.25 8.17 -11.23
N GLU A 122 1.39 7.68 -10.75
CA GLU A 122 1.52 7.10 -9.42
C GLU A 122 1.13 8.10 -8.30
N SER A 123 1.48 9.38 -8.45
CA SER A 123 1.09 10.41 -7.47
C SER A 123 -0.43 10.56 -7.37
N ALA A 124 -1.16 10.36 -8.47
CA ALA A 124 -2.62 10.35 -8.44
C ALA A 124 -3.19 9.25 -7.54
N ASN A 125 -2.55 8.08 -7.49
CA ASN A 125 -2.95 6.97 -6.63
C ASN A 125 -2.84 7.30 -5.15
N TRP A 126 -1.89 8.14 -4.74
CA TRP A 126 -1.75 8.53 -3.34
C TRP A 126 -2.94 9.36 -2.83
N PHE A 127 -3.65 10.03 -3.73
CA PHE A 127 -4.83 10.86 -3.42
C PHE A 127 -6.13 10.23 -3.91
N ARG A 128 -6.07 9.11 -4.65
CA ARG A 128 -7.24 8.38 -5.14
C ARG A 128 -8.13 7.94 -3.98
N SER A 129 -9.43 7.90 -4.22
CA SER A 129 -10.40 7.39 -3.24
C SER A 129 -10.06 5.95 -2.83
N GLN A 130 -10.16 5.66 -1.54
CA GLN A 130 -9.84 4.32 -1.03
C GLN A 130 -10.79 3.24 -1.55
N VAL A 131 -12.04 3.61 -1.86
CA VAL A 131 -13.03 2.70 -2.45
C VAL A 131 -12.63 2.18 -3.83
N ASP A 132 -11.76 2.92 -4.54
CA ASP A 132 -11.27 2.51 -5.85
C ASP A 132 -10.26 1.35 -5.79
N PHE A 133 -9.78 1.00 -4.59
CA PHE A 133 -8.83 -0.10 -4.36
C PHE A 133 -9.49 -1.38 -3.88
N VAL A 134 -10.72 -1.33 -3.42
CA VAL A 134 -11.40 -2.46 -2.78
C VAL A 134 -12.60 -2.94 -3.60
N THR A 135 -12.99 -4.19 -3.36
CA THR A 135 -14.22 -4.79 -3.90
C THR A 135 -15.12 -5.22 -2.74
N ASP A 136 -16.31 -5.72 -3.04
CA ASP A 136 -17.22 -6.35 -2.09
C ASP A 136 -16.63 -7.61 -1.40
N LYS A 137 -15.60 -8.21 -2.02
CA LYS A 137 -14.86 -9.37 -1.48
C LYS A 137 -13.63 -9.00 -0.66
N THR A 138 -13.27 -7.72 -0.60
CA THR A 138 -12.08 -7.28 0.11
C THR A 138 -12.37 -7.13 1.60
N HIS A 139 -11.70 -7.91 2.43
CA HIS A 139 -11.72 -7.72 3.88
C HIS A 139 -10.94 -6.46 4.25
N VAL A 140 -11.52 -5.60 5.08
CA VAL A 140 -10.97 -4.28 5.37
C VAL A 140 -10.67 -4.12 6.85
N TRP A 141 -9.45 -3.67 7.17
CA TRP A 141 -9.05 -3.25 8.51
C TRP A 141 -8.84 -1.74 8.55
N LYS A 142 -9.19 -1.09 9.66
CA LYS A 142 -8.95 0.33 9.85
C LYS A 142 -7.58 0.56 10.47
N PHE A 143 -6.80 1.43 9.87
CA PHE A 143 -5.49 1.86 10.38
C PHE A 143 -5.57 2.36 11.84
N GLU A 144 -6.67 3.04 12.18
CA GLU A 144 -6.92 3.64 13.49
C GLU A 144 -7.13 2.62 14.60
N ASP A 145 -7.52 1.40 14.25
CA ASP A 145 -7.68 0.28 15.22
C ASP A 145 -6.32 -0.34 15.61
N GLY A 146 -5.23 0.14 14.97
CA GLY A 146 -3.86 -0.31 15.26
C GLY A 146 -3.52 -1.67 14.68
N PHE A 147 -2.31 -2.15 14.99
CA PHE A 147 -1.74 -3.39 14.45
C PHE A 147 -1.28 -4.33 15.58
N GLY A 148 -2.17 -4.55 16.54
CA GLY A 148 -1.98 -5.46 17.66
C GLY A 148 -2.36 -6.91 17.35
N ASP A 149 -2.63 -7.66 18.42
CA ASP A 149 -3.00 -9.06 18.32
C ASP A 149 -4.34 -9.25 17.61
N ASP A 150 -5.29 -8.32 17.80
CA ASP A 150 -6.58 -8.34 17.09
C ASP A 150 -6.40 -8.22 15.59
N PHE A 151 -5.49 -7.36 15.13
CA PHE A 151 -5.12 -7.27 13.71
C PHE A 151 -4.49 -8.56 13.20
N THR A 152 -3.57 -9.13 13.98
CA THR A 152 -2.88 -10.36 13.61
C THR A 152 -3.87 -11.52 13.47
N ASN A 153 -4.77 -11.69 14.44
CA ASN A 153 -5.80 -12.70 14.41
C ASN A 153 -6.76 -12.50 13.22
N TRP A 154 -7.25 -11.27 13.04
CA TRP A 154 -8.13 -10.93 11.92
C TRP A 154 -7.48 -11.23 10.56
N LEU A 155 -6.21 -10.90 10.39
CA LEU A 155 -5.54 -11.14 9.12
C LEU A 155 -5.27 -12.63 8.92
N SER A 156 -4.86 -13.35 9.98
CA SER A 156 -4.65 -14.80 9.93
C SER A 156 -5.92 -15.53 9.49
N ASP A 157 -7.06 -15.18 10.07
CA ASP A 157 -8.36 -15.72 9.70
C ASP A 157 -8.74 -15.38 8.26
N THR A 158 -8.50 -14.12 7.85
CA THR A 158 -8.85 -13.63 6.51
C THR A 158 -8.08 -14.36 5.42
N VAL A 159 -6.77 -14.61 5.63
CA VAL A 159 -5.92 -15.26 4.62
C VAL A 159 -5.75 -16.76 4.87
N GLU A 160 -6.37 -17.27 5.93
CA GLU A 160 -6.31 -18.67 6.37
C GLU A 160 -4.87 -19.18 6.56
N VAL A 161 -4.01 -18.32 7.06
CA VAL A 161 -2.59 -18.59 7.36
C VAL A 161 -2.30 -18.07 8.75
N ASP A 162 -1.66 -18.88 9.58
CA ASP A 162 -1.20 -18.45 10.90
C ASP A 162 -0.03 -17.47 10.74
N LEU A 163 -0.29 -16.21 11.12
CA LEU A 163 0.65 -15.10 10.93
C LEU A 163 1.07 -14.52 12.28
N THR A 164 2.26 -13.94 12.29
CA THR A 164 2.79 -13.19 13.42
C THR A 164 3.26 -11.80 12.97
N PHE A 165 2.94 -10.77 13.74
CA PHE A 165 3.35 -9.40 13.45
C PHE A 165 4.19 -8.83 14.58
N ASP A 166 5.39 -8.38 14.23
CA ASP A 166 6.24 -7.63 15.14
C ASP A 166 5.94 -6.13 15.00
N LYS A 167 5.53 -5.51 16.11
CA LYS A 167 5.22 -4.07 16.19
C LYS A 167 6.47 -3.20 16.05
N GLU A 168 7.65 -3.77 16.36
CA GLU A 168 8.93 -3.07 16.36
C GLU A 168 9.74 -3.29 15.08
N VAL A 169 9.15 -3.92 14.06
CA VAL A 169 9.84 -4.11 12.77
C VAL A 169 10.32 -2.77 12.25
N GLN A 170 11.62 -2.55 12.38
CA GLN A 170 12.28 -1.38 11.84
C GLN A 170 12.63 -1.62 10.38
N TYR A 171 12.39 -0.57 9.57
CA TYR A 171 12.91 -0.55 8.21
C TYR A 171 14.42 -0.66 8.24
N PRO A 172 15.03 -1.50 7.40
CA PRO A 172 16.43 -1.27 7.08
C PRO A 172 16.50 0.19 6.56
N LYS A 173 17.28 1.05 7.29
CA LYS A 173 17.55 2.40 6.82
C LYS A 173 18.04 2.25 5.38
N GLN A 174 17.37 2.90 4.43
CA GLN A 174 17.97 3.08 3.11
C GLN A 174 19.35 3.64 3.37
N ARG A 175 20.38 2.94 2.93
CA ARG A 175 21.72 3.49 2.89
C ARG A 175 21.62 4.68 1.96
N ASP A 176 21.92 5.85 2.50
CA ASP A 176 22.18 7.04 1.70
C ASP A 176 23.39 6.70 0.83
N GLU A 177 23.15 6.36 -0.42
CA GLU A 177 24.16 6.27 -1.48
C GLU A 177 23.98 7.49 -2.38
#